data_08ca86b21879b019774b9a107ea46d7d
#
_entry.id   08ca86b21879b019774b9a107ea46d7d
#
_cell.length_a   1.000
_cell.length_b   1.000
_cell.length_c   1.000
_cell.angle_alpha   90.00
_cell.angle_beta   90.00
_cell.angle_gamma   90.00
#
_symmetry.space_group_name_H-M   'P 1'
#
loop_
_entity.id
_entity.type
_entity.pdbx_description
1 polymer ?
#
loop_
_entity_poly.entity_id
_entity_poly.type
_entity_poly.pdbx_seq_one_letter_code
_entity_poly.pdbx_strand_id
1 'polypeptide(L)'
;MSNVLVIAAHPDDEILGCGGTIVNHVRQGDTVHSVILAEGITSRDPKRDREERYDQLSQLAKDAEKANDVLGVHELILDQFPDNRMDQLDRLDIIKVIEQIIDRVKPDIVYTHHIGDVNIDHRRIHEAVITACRPIPGQHLVKQLLFFETVSSTEWMPPQSAPNFIPNWYVDISHSIEAKLKALQSYTSEMREWPHPRSIEGVQVLSEWRGSNIGVHHAEAFILGRNILINENEENQ
;
A
#
# COMPACT_ATOMS: atom_id res chain seq x y z
N MET A 1 -14.44 11.01 -11.09
CA MET A 1 -13.95 11.00 -9.70
C MET A 1 -14.14 9.60 -9.18
N SER A 2 -13.07 8.97 -8.74
CA SER A 2 -13.09 7.60 -8.24
C SER A 2 -12.78 7.60 -6.74
N ASN A 3 -13.30 6.60 -6.01
CA ASN A 3 -12.85 6.29 -4.67
C ASN A 3 -11.67 5.32 -4.77
N VAL A 4 -10.54 5.69 -4.20
CA VAL A 4 -9.30 4.91 -4.21
C VAL A 4 -8.98 4.46 -2.80
N LEU A 5 -8.63 3.19 -2.64
CA LEU A 5 -8.26 2.61 -1.35
C LEU A 5 -6.87 1.97 -1.47
N VAL A 6 -5.94 2.44 -0.64
CA VAL A 6 -4.62 1.84 -0.48
C VAL A 6 -4.61 1.03 0.81
N ILE A 7 -4.30 -0.27 0.73
CA ILE A 7 -4.24 -1.17 1.90
C ILE A 7 -2.81 -1.65 2.05
N ALA A 8 -2.16 -1.17 3.10
CA ALA A 8 -0.77 -1.45 3.44
C ALA A 8 -0.65 -2.22 4.77
N ALA A 9 0.48 -2.88 4.96
CA ALA A 9 0.76 -3.61 6.19
C ALA A 9 1.24 -2.68 7.29
N HIS A 10 2.32 -1.95 7.05
CA HIS A 10 3.01 -1.16 8.06
C HIS A 10 3.05 0.31 7.69
N PRO A 11 3.21 1.19 8.70
CA PRO A 11 3.45 2.61 8.45
C PRO A 11 4.73 2.81 7.61
N ASP A 12 4.62 3.37 6.45
CA ASP A 12 5.53 3.69 5.36
C ASP A 12 5.25 2.91 4.05
N ASP A 13 4.70 1.71 4.11
CA ASP A 13 4.47 0.85 2.94
C ASP A 13 3.55 1.50 1.90
N GLU A 14 2.50 2.22 2.35
CA GLU A 14 1.54 2.90 1.48
C GLU A 14 2.21 3.98 0.63
N ILE A 15 3.23 4.61 1.18
CA ILE A 15 3.98 5.66 0.48
C ILE A 15 5.12 5.05 -0.34
N LEU A 16 5.83 4.06 0.20
CA LEU A 16 6.87 3.33 -0.53
C LEU A 16 6.29 2.72 -1.81
N GLY A 17 5.13 2.07 -1.71
CA GLY A 17 4.46 1.40 -2.82
C GLY A 17 3.78 2.33 -3.82
N CYS A 18 3.06 3.36 -3.35
CA CYS A 18 2.20 4.16 -4.23
C CYS A 18 2.06 5.66 -3.86
N GLY A 19 3.02 6.24 -3.14
CA GLY A 19 2.95 7.63 -2.70
C GLY A 19 2.81 8.64 -3.85
N GLY A 20 3.54 8.45 -4.95
CA GLY A 20 3.43 9.31 -6.14
C GLY A 20 2.10 9.12 -6.87
N THR A 21 1.59 7.89 -6.94
CA THR A 21 0.28 7.55 -7.51
C THR A 21 -0.85 8.15 -6.67
N ILE A 22 -0.76 8.12 -5.34
CA ILE A 22 -1.71 8.80 -4.44
C ILE A 22 -1.82 10.28 -4.78
N VAL A 23 -0.69 10.98 -4.89
CA VAL A 23 -0.69 12.42 -5.27
C VAL A 23 -1.35 12.65 -6.63
N ASN A 24 -1.12 11.77 -7.59
CA ASN A 24 -1.74 11.88 -8.91
C ASN A 24 -3.26 11.72 -8.84
N HIS A 25 -3.77 10.74 -8.08
CA HIS A 25 -5.21 10.57 -7.85
C HIS A 25 -5.83 11.81 -7.21
N VAL A 26 -5.22 12.32 -6.14
CA VAL A 26 -5.69 13.54 -5.46
C VAL A 26 -5.74 14.73 -6.42
N ARG A 27 -4.72 14.93 -7.25
CA ARG A 27 -4.68 16.01 -8.26
C ARG A 27 -5.73 15.85 -9.35
N GLN A 28 -6.15 14.62 -9.65
CA GLN A 28 -7.24 14.32 -10.61
C GLN A 28 -8.63 14.52 -9.98
N GLY A 29 -8.70 14.79 -8.67
CA GLY A 29 -9.94 14.97 -7.93
C GLY A 29 -10.54 13.68 -7.39
N ASP A 30 -9.79 12.58 -7.40
CA ASP A 30 -10.22 11.32 -6.77
C ASP A 30 -10.13 11.43 -5.24
N THR A 31 -10.99 10.68 -4.54
CA THR A 31 -10.96 10.59 -3.08
C THR A 31 -10.10 9.40 -2.69
N VAL A 32 -8.96 9.66 -2.04
CA VAL A 32 -8.02 8.62 -1.64
C VAL A 32 -8.12 8.31 -0.15
N HIS A 33 -8.28 7.03 0.19
CA HIS A 33 -8.22 6.51 1.54
C HIS A 33 -7.00 5.60 1.68
N SER A 34 -6.25 5.75 2.78
CA SER A 34 -5.14 4.86 3.14
C SER A 34 -5.52 4.04 4.37
N VAL A 35 -5.15 2.77 4.37
CA VAL A 35 -5.33 1.85 5.50
C VAL A 35 -4.00 1.21 5.81
N ILE A 36 -3.59 1.28 7.06
CA ILE A 36 -2.43 0.60 7.60
C ILE A 36 -2.93 -0.39 8.65
N LEU A 37 -2.74 -1.68 8.41
CA LEU A 37 -3.37 -2.73 9.20
C LEU A 37 -2.57 -3.14 10.42
N ALA A 38 -1.24 -3.19 10.36
CA ALA A 38 -0.37 -3.55 11.48
C ALA A 38 0.18 -2.32 12.20
N GLU A 39 0.38 -2.47 13.49
CA GLU A 39 0.83 -1.38 14.37
C GLU A 39 2.28 -0.93 14.14
N GLY A 40 3.14 -1.80 13.54
CA GLY A 40 4.58 -1.58 13.36
C GLY A 40 5.37 -1.68 14.68
N ILE A 41 6.71 -1.66 14.60
CA ILE A 41 7.67 -1.58 15.71
C ILE A 41 7.72 -2.80 16.64
N THR A 42 6.58 -3.40 17.02
CA THR A 42 6.52 -4.44 18.03
C THR A 42 7.22 -5.74 17.65
N SER A 43 7.51 -5.95 16.36
CA SER A 43 8.34 -7.09 15.90
C SER A 43 9.83 -6.96 16.23
N ARG A 44 10.28 -5.79 16.63
CA ARG A 44 11.68 -5.56 17.03
C ARG A 44 12.02 -6.21 18.37
N ASP A 45 11.00 -6.65 19.12
CA ASP A 45 11.15 -7.33 20.41
C ASP A 45 10.77 -8.82 20.30
N PRO A 46 11.36 -9.68 21.17
CA PRO A 46 11.01 -11.12 21.18
C PRO A 46 9.53 -11.39 21.47
N LYS A 47 8.88 -10.50 22.19
CA LYS A 47 7.45 -10.56 22.52
C LYS A 47 6.78 -9.24 22.15
N ARG A 48 5.56 -9.34 21.66
CA ARG A 48 4.71 -8.17 21.43
C ARG A 48 4.35 -7.54 22.78
N ASP A 49 4.79 -6.32 23.01
CA ASP A 49 4.41 -5.51 24.15
C ASP A 49 4.11 -4.08 23.71
N ARG A 50 2.82 -3.75 23.61
CA ARG A 50 2.35 -2.43 23.18
C ARG A 50 2.49 -1.38 24.26
N GLU A 51 2.46 -1.78 25.54
CA GLU A 51 2.59 -0.84 26.66
C GLU A 51 4.04 -0.36 26.75
N GLU A 52 5.02 -1.26 26.62
CA GLU A 52 6.44 -0.92 26.56
C GLU A 52 6.78 -0.01 25.36
N ARG A 53 6.08 -0.16 24.23
CA ARG A 53 6.30 0.60 22.98
C ARG A 53 5.31 1.75 22.78
N TYR A 54 4.49 2.10 23.77
CA TYR A 54 3.40 3.06 23.63
C TYR A 54 3.83 4.39 23.01
N ASP A 55 4.89 5.01 23.51
CA ASP A 55 5.37 6.31 23.01
C ASP A 55 5.85 6.21 21.56
N GLN A 56 6.52 5.12 21.19
CA GLN A 56 7.03 4.90 19.84
C GLN A 56 5.86 4.61 18.85
N LEU A 57 4.88 3.81 19.25
CA LEU A 57 3.68 3.56 18.48
C LEU A 57 2.86 4.85 18.27
N SER A 58 2.73 5.65 19.33
CA SER A 58 2.05 6.94 19.25
C SER A 58 2.77 7.92 18.33
N GLN A 59 4.12 7.93 18.36
CA GLN A 59 4.89 8.76 17.44
C GLN A 59 4.77 8.28 16.00
N LEU A 60 4.84 6.96 15.75
CA LEU A 60 4.71 6.38 14.44
C LEU A 60 3.33 6.66 13.82
N ALA A 61 2.26 6.63 14.62
CA ALA A 61 0.92 7.00 14.17
C ALA A 61 0.87 8.48 13.70
N LYS A 62 1.49 9.40 14.45
CA LYS A 62 1.59 10.82 14.05
C LYS A 62 2.43 11.00 12.79
N ASP A 63 3.49 10.22 12.65
CA ASP A 63 4.33 10.25 11.45
C ASP A 63 3.53 9.79 10.23
N ALA A 64 2.68 8.75 10.38
CA ALA A 64 1.77 8.28 9.35
C ALA A 64 0.71 9.33 8.98
N GLU A 65 0.07 9.97 9.97
CA GLU A 65 -0.87 11.07 9.74
C GLU A 65 -0.21 12.19 8.94
N LYS A 66 0.95 12.67 9.39
CA LYS A 66 1.70 13.73 8.72
C LYS A 66 2.12 13.35 7.29
N ALA A 67 2.55 12.11 7.08
CA ALA A 67 2.96 11.61 5.77
C ALA A 67 1.79 11.59 4.79
N ASN A 68 0.63 11.08 5.21
CA ASN A 68 -0.58 11.02 4.41
C ASN A 68 -1.17 12.43 4.15
N ASP A 69 -1.09 13.36 5.09
CA ASP A 69 -1.45 14.78 4.91
C ASP A 69 -0.63 15.43 3.80
N VAL A 70 0.68 15.16 3.73
CA VAL A 70 1.56 15.68 2.67
C VAL A 70 1.10 15.24 1.29
N LEU A 71 0.55 14.01 1.16
CA LEU A 71 0.04 13.48 -0.10
C LEU A 71 -1.39 13.94 -0.43
N GLY A 72 -2.11 14.51 0.55
CA GLY A 72 -3.51 14.93 0.40
C GLY A 72 -4.51 13.78 0.52
N VAL A 73 -4.16 12.72 1.25
CA VAL A 73 -5.08 11.62 1.55
C VAL A 73 -6.29 12.13 2.31
N HIS A 74 -7.49 11.70 1.89
CA HIS A 74 -8.74 12.14 2.49
C HIS A 74 -8.93 11.57 3.91
N GLU A 75 -8.59 10.30 4.10
CA GLU A 75 -8.70 9.63 5.40
C GLU A 75 -7.60 8.58 5.52
N LEU A 76 -6.90 8.59 6.66
CA LEU A 76 -6.00 7.52 7.09
C LEU A 76 -6.68 6.68 8.17
N ILE A 77 -6.73 5.36 7.97
CA ILE A 77 -7.25 4.38 8.92
C ILE A 77 -6.07 3.58 9.46
N LEU A 78 -5.86 3.63 10.77
CA LEU A 78 -4.84 2.84 11.46
C LEU A 78 -5.51 1.71 12.26
N ASP A 79 -5.14 0.47 11.96
CA ASP A 79 -5.54 -0.70 12.73
C ASP A 79 -4.41 -1.14 13.66
N GLN A 80 -4.59 -2.22 14.39
CA GLN A 80 -3.68 -2.67 15.45
C GLN A 80 -3.36 -4.16 15.35
N PHE A 81 -3.34 -4.71 14.14
CA PHE A 81 -2.85 -6.08 13.97
C PHE A 81 -1.38 -6.20 14.40
N PRO A 82 -0.96 -7.38 14.89
CA PRO A 82 0.40 -7.57 15.36
C PRO A 82 1.41 -7.49 14.20
N ASP A 83 2.48 -6.73 14.42
CA ASP A 83 3.55 -6.48 13.47
C ASP A 83 4.38 -7.74 13.21
N ASN A 84 4.53 -8.13 11.93
CA ASN A 84 5.23 -9.33 11.45
C ASN A 84 4.74 -10.64 12.10
N ARG A 85 3.46 -10.72 12.47
CA ARG A 85 2.83 -11.86 13.14
C ARG A 85 1.44 -12.18 12.61
N MET A 86 1.04 -11.65 11.44
CA MET A 86 -0.28 -11.92 10.87
C MET A 86 -0.47 -13.38 10.41
N ASP A 87 0.61 -14.18 10.35
CA ASP A 87 0.54 -15.62 10.15
C ASP A 87 -0.03 -16.39 11.35
N GLN A 88 -0.11 -15.74 12.52
CA GLN A 88 -0.72 -16.29 13.73
C GLN A 88 -2.22 -15.96 13.84
N LEU A 89 -2.76 -15.21 12.89
CA LEU A 89 -4.17 -14.81 12.88
C LEU A 89 -4.96 -15.66 11.90
N ASP A 90 -6.24 -15.85 12.22
CA ASP A 90 -7.17 -16.37 11.23
C ASP A 90 -7.29 -15.38 10.06
N ARG A 91 -6.98 -15.84 8.86
CA ARG A 91 -7.10 -14.99 7.66
C ARG A 91 -8.51 -14.41 7.51
N LEU A 92 -9.52 -15.11 8.00
CA LEU A 92 -10.90 -14.62 7.96
C LEU A 92 -11.07 -13.33 8.77
N ASP A 93 -10.38 -13.17 9.89
CA ASP A 93 -10.50 -11.96 10.71
C ASP A 93 -9.93 -10.74 9.93
N ILE A 94 -8.79 -10.92 9.26
CA ILE A 94 -8.21 -9.87 8.39
C ILE A 94 -9.17 -9.55 7.24
N ILE A 95 -9.75 -10.56 6.60
CA ILE A 95 -10.75 -10.38 5.53
C ILE A 95 -11.94 -9.57 6.03
N LYS A 96 -12.47 -9.87 7.22
CA LYS A 96 -13.66 -9.19 7.77
C LYS A 96 -13.39 -7.70 8.05
N VAL A 97 -12.22 -7.35 8.53
CA VAL A 97 -11.82 -5.95 8.68
C VAL A 97 -11.78 -5.25 7.32
N ILE A 98 -11.17 -5.87 6.32
CA ILE A 98 -11.07 -5.30 4.97
C ILE A 98 -12.45 -5.18 4.31
N GLU A 99 -13.33 -6.19 4.43
CA GLU A 99 -14.70 -6.13 3.93
C GLU A 99 -15.49 -4.95 4.53
N GLN A 100 -15.37 -4.70 5.84
CA GLN A 100 -16.01 -3.56 6.50
C GLN A 100 -15.49 -2.22 5.95
N ILE A 101 -14.19 -2.11 5.69
CA ILE A 101 -13.58 -0.91 5.12
C ILE A 101 -14.06 -0.70 3.67
N ILE A 102 -14.08 -1.76 2.86
CA ILE A 102 -14.61 -1.71 1.47
C ILE A 102 -16.07 -1.28 1.47
N ASP A 103 -16.88 -1.82 2.38
CA ASP A 103 -18.29 -1.47 2.48
C ASP A 103 -18.53 -0.02 2.88
N ARG A 104 -17.62 0.57 3.68
CA ARG A 104 -17.69 1.96 4.10
C ARG A 104 -17.18 2.91 3.00
N VAL A 105 -16.03 2.61 2.41
CA VAL A 105 -15.34 3.48 1.43
C VAL A 105 -15.93 3.35 0.03
N LYS A 106 -16.44 2.16 -0.33
CA LYS A 106 -16.94 1.82 -1.68
C LYS A 106 -15.90 2.16 -2.78
N PRO A 107 -14.67 1.58 -2.70
CA PRO A 107 -13.60 1.94 -3.62
C PRO A 107 -13.81 1.38 -5.04
N ASP A 108 -13.55 2.19 -6.06
CA ASP A 108 -13.46 1.74 -7.45
C ASP A 108 -12.10 1.04 -7.71
N ILE A 109 -11.04 1.55 -7.06
CA ILE A 109 -9.65 1.11 -7.25
C ILE A 109 -9.05 0.73 -5.89
N VAL A 110 -8.41 -0.43 -5.84
CA VAL A 110 -7.69 -0.90 -4.64
C VAL A 110 -6.23 -1.17 -5.00
N TYR A 111 -5.33 -0.63 -4.21
CA TYR A 111 -3.90 -0.91 -4.21
C TYR A 111 -3.52 -1.71 -2.97
N THR A 112 -2.68 -2.73 -3.11
CA THR A 112 -2.14 -3.51 -1.99
C THR A 112 -0.80 -4.16 -2.36
N HIS A 113 -0.18 -4.85 -1.40
CA HIS A 113 1.08 -5.53 -1.57
C HIS A 113 1.08 -6.63 -2.63
N HIS A 114 2.25 -6.89 -3.22
CA HIS A 114 2.50 -8.08 -4.05
C HIS A 114 2.61 -9.35 -3.18
N ILE A 115 2.10 -10.49 -3.71
CA ILE A 115 2.12 -11.78 -2.98
C ILE A 115 3.52 -12.35 -2.80
N GLY A 116 4.44 -12.08 -3.72
CA GLY A 116 5.81 -12.58 -3.71
C GLY A 116 6.77 -11.72 -2.91
N ASP A 117 6.37 -11.35 -1.70
CA ASP A 117 7.14 -10.51 -0.79
C ASP A 117 7.75 -11.34 0.35
N VAL A 118 8.93 -10.95 0.87
CA VAL A 118 9.57 -11.65 1.98
C VAL A 118 8.79 -11.47 3.28
N ASN A 119 8.14 -10.32 3.47
CA ASN A 119 7.37 -10.01 4.65
C ASN A 119 6.07 -10.83 4.71
N ILE A 120 5.83 -11.49 5.82
CA ILE A 120 4.65 -12.36 5.99
C ILE A 120 3.36 -11.57 6.01
N ASP A 121 3.33 -10.37 6.63
CA ASP A 121 2.14 -9.56 6.73
C ASP A 121 1.70 -9.05 5.35
N HIS A 122 2.66 -8.65 4.48
CA HIS A 122 2.38 -8.26 3.09
C HIS A 122 1.65 -9.37 2.34
N ARG A 123 2.11 -10.62 2.49
CA ARG A 123 1.48 -11.78 1.85
C ARG A 123 0.09 -12.07 2.41
N ARG A 124 -0.08 -11.97 3.74
CA ARG A 124 -1.39 -12.19 4.39
C ARG A 124 -2.40 -11.14 3.98
N ILE A 125 -1.97 -9.88 3.90
CA ILE A 125 -2.83 -8.79 3.44
C ILE A 125 -3.19 -8.96 1.97
N HIS A 126 -2.23 -9.29 1.11
CA HIS A 126 -2.54 -9.62 -0.29
C HIS A 126 -3.64 -10.68 -0.41
N GLU A 127 -3.47 -11.84 0.27
CA GLU A 127 -4.47 -12.92 0.25
C GLU A 127 -5.84 -12.48 0.78
N ALA A 128 -5.86 -11.64 1.82
CA ALA A 128 -7.09 -11.14 2.40
C ALA A 128 -7.79 -10.14 1.47
N VAL A 129 -7.03 -9.22 0.86
CA VAL A 129 -7.55 -8.20 -0.07
C VAL A 129 -8.16 -8.85 -1.32
N ILE A 130 -7.47 -9.80 -1.97
CA ILE A 130 -8.02 -10.48 -3.15
C ILE A 130 -9.31 -11.25 -2.82
N THR A 131 -9.42 -11.74 -1.57
CA THR A 131 -10.62 -12.44 -1.10
C THR A 131 -11.76 -11.45 -0.82
N ALA A 132 -11.49 -10.34 -0.12
CA ALA A 132 -12.47 -9.31 0.18
C ALA A 132 -12.98 -8.60 -1.09
N CYS A 133 -12.11 -8.41 -2.09
CA CYS A 133 -12.45 -7.77 -3.37
C CYS A 133 -13.08 -8.71 -4.40
N ARG A 134 -13.57 -9.91 -4.01
CA ARG A 134 -14.25 -10.80 -4.96
C ARG A 134 -15.49 -10.13 -5.55
N PRO A 135 -15.73 -10.27 -6.88
CA PRO A 135 -16.91 -9.70 -7.54
C PRO A 135 -18.15 -10.56 -7.23
N ILE A 136 -18.78 -10.31 -6.09
CA ILE A 136 -19.98 -11.04 -5.64
C ILE A 136 -21.22 -10.25 -6.04
N PRO A 137 -22.18 -10.85 -6.78
CA PRO A 137 -23.41 -10.17 -7.15
C PRO A 137 -24.17 -9.59 -5.93
N GLY A 138 -24.60 -8.34 -6.04
CA GLY A 138 -25.31 -7.62 -4.97
C GLY A 138 -24.41 -6.99 -3.90
N GLN A 139 -23.07 -7.14 -4.01
CA GLN A 139 -22.11 -6.44 -3.19
C GLN A 139 -21.41 -5.33 -3.97
N HIS A 140 -20.68 -4.45 -3.25
CA HIS A 140 -19.86 -3.42 -3.90
C HIS A 140 -18.79 -4.05 -4.79
N LEU A 141 -18.65 -3.52 -6.01
CA LEU A 141 -17.70 -4.03 -7.00
C LEU A 141 -16.45 -3.14 -7.06
N VAL A 142 -15.33 -3.67 -6.59
CA VAL A 142 -14.01 -3.09 -6.87
C VAL A 142 -13.66 -3.35 -8.33
N LYS A 143 -13.58 -2.29 -9.14
CA LYS A 143 -13.34 -2.39 -10.59
C LYS A 143 -11.89 -2.70 -10.92
N GLN A 144 -10.94 -2.09 -10.19
CA GLN A 144 -9.52 -2.24 -10.46
C GLN A 144 -8.76 -2.67 -9.20
N LEU A 145 -7.87 -3.66 -9.36
CA LEU A 145 -7.02 -4.20 -8.29
C LEU A 145 -5.57 -4.22 -8.76
N LEU A 146 -4.69 -3.54 -8.03
CA LEU A 146 -3.28 -3.32 -8.36
C LEU A 146 -2.38 -3.72 -7.19
N PHE A 147 -1.26 -4.36 -7.51
CA PHE A 147 -0.28 -4.81 -6.52
C PHE A 147 1.02 -4.04 -6.67
N PHE A 148 1.48 -3.43 -5.59
CA PHE A 148 2.72 -2.65 -5.54
C PHE A 148 3.90 -3.47 -4.99
N GLU A 149 5.12 -3.04 -5.33
CA GLU A 149 6.35 -3.48 -4.69
C GLU A 149 6.69 -2.58 -3.49
N THR A 150 7.30 -3.17 -2.47
CA THR A 150 7.81 -2.44 -1.30
C THR A 150 9.31 -2.66 -1.21
N VAL A 151 10.10 -1.59 -1.27
CA VAL A 151 11.56 -1.65 -1.15
C VAL A 151 11.98 -2.22 0.20
N SER A 152 13.10 -2.93 0.24
CA SER A 152 13.61 -3.70 1.38
C SER A 152 12.72 -4.88 1.80
N SER A 153 11.88 -5.34 0.88
CA SER A 153 10.97 -6.44 1.15
C SER A 153 10.69 -7.26 -0.12
N THR A 154 10.08 -6.67 -1.15
CA THR A 154 9.72 -7.40 -2.37
C THR A 154 10.95 -7.91 -3.12
N GLU A 155 11.99 -7.08 -3.30
CA GLU A 155 13.23 -7.44 -4.00
C GLU A 155 14.10 -8.44 -3.22
N TRP A 156 13.88 -8.58 -1.91
CA TRP A 156 14.62 -9.54 -1.09
C TRP A 156 14.06 -10.97 -1.13
N MET A 157 12.89 -11.16 -1.74
CA MET A 157 12.39 -12.51 -1.98
C MET A 157 13.28 -13.22 -3.00
N PRO A 158 13.93 -14.35 -2.66
CA PRO A 158 14.79 -15.06 -3.59
C PRO A 158 14.01 -15.51 -4.84
N PRO A 159 14.61 -15.40 -6.03
CA PRO A 159 13.96 -15.87 -7.26
C PRO A 159 13.48 -17.31 -7.13
N GLN A 160 12.29 -17.60 -7.64
CA GLN A 160 11.62 -18.92 -7.60
C GLN A 160 11.14 -19.40 -6.22
N SER A 161 11.37 -18.65 -5.14
CA SER A 161 10.80 -18.95 -3.81
C SER A 161 9.33 -18.55 -3.69
N ALA A 162 8.91 -17.55 -4.48
CA ALA A 162 7.54 -17.06 -4.60
C ALA A 162 7.36 -16.44 -6.00
N PRO A 163 6.13 -16.04 -6.40
CA PRO A 163 5.92 -15.29 -7.64
C PRO A 163 6.78 -14.03 -7.67
N ASN A 164 7.56 -13.83 -8.75
CA ASN A 164 8.36 -12.63 -8.92
C ASN A 164 7.46 -11.42 -9.19
N PHE A 165 7.91 -10.23 -8.74
CA PHE A 165 7.28 -8.98 -9.12
C PHE A 165 7.65 -8.63 -10.56
N ILE A 166 6.71 -8.82 -11.49
CA ILE A 166 6.87 -8.50 -12.91
C ILE A 166 5.78 -7.48 -13.26
N PRO A 167 6.08 -6.17 -13.17
CA PRO A 167 5.07 -5.15 -13.37
C PRO A 167 4.61 -5.07 -14.82
N ASN A 168 3.31 -4.79 -14.98
CA ASN A 168 2.64 -4.63 -16.27
C ASN A 168 1.76 -3.37 -16.30
N TRP A 169 1.78 -2.57 -15.24
CA TRP A 169 1.08 -1.30 -15.10
C TRP A 169 2.03 -0.27 -14.51
N TYR A 170 2.13 0.90 -15.13
CA TYR A 170 3.05 1.94 -14.71
C TYR A 170 2.31 3.27 -14.60
N VAL A 171 2.66 4.05 -13.59
CA VAL A 171 2.15 5.39 -13.38
C VAL A 171 3.32 6.37 -13.41
N ASP A 172 3.29 7.34 -14.34
CA ASP A 172 4.25 8.44 -14.36
C ASP A 172 4.07 9.32 -13.12
N ILE A 173 5.08 9.37 -12.28
CA ILE A 173 5.12 10.17 -11.06
C ILE A 173 6.16 11.31 -11.13
N SER A 174 6.63 11.67 -12.32
CA SER A 174 7.67 12.70 -12.50
C SER A 174 7.31 14.04 -11.86
N HIS A 175 6.02 14.36 -11.78
CA HIS A 175 5.52 15.58 -11.15
C HIS A 175 5.08 15.41 -9.69
N SER A 176 5.13 14.19 -9.14
CA SER A 176 4.70 13.88 -7.76
C SER A 176 5.80 13.25 -6.92
N ILE A 177 6.96 12.96 -7.49
CA ILE A 177 8.09 12.34 -6.77
C ILE A 177 8.53 13.17 -5.55
N GLU A 178 8.63 14.49 -5.67
CA GLU A 178 9.03 15.37 -4.56
C GLU A 178 8.07 15.27 -3.37
N ALA A 179 6.76 15.17 -3.62
CA ALA A 179 5.76 14.98 -2.57
C ALA A 179 5.90 13.60 -1.91
N LYS A 180 6.13 12.53 -2.69
CA LYS A 180 6.42 11.19 -2.20
C LYS A 180 7.64 11.19 -1.26
N LEU A 181 8.77 11.75 -1.71
CA LEU A 181 10.00 11.80 -0.90
C LEU A 181 9.80 12.62 0.37
N LYS A 182 9.10 13.75 0.28
CA LYS A 182 8.76 14.59 1.44
C LYS A 182 7.87 13.85 2.46
N ALA A 183 6.89 13.07 1.98
CA ALA A 183 6.05 12.26 2.85
C ALA A 183 6.87 11.19 3.58
N LEU A 184 7.76 10.47 2.89
CA LEU A 184 8.65 9.48 3.49
C LEU A 184 9.56 10.06 4.57
N GLN A 185 10.01 11.31 4.45
CA GLN A 185 10.80 12.00 5.47
C GLN A 185 10.05 12.18 6.81
N SER A 186 8.72 12.02 6.82
CA SER A 186 7.95 12.03 8.07
C SER A 186 8.17 10.77 8.90
N TYR A 187 8.45 9.63 8.26
CA TYR A 187 8.71 8.33 8.90
C TYR A 187 10.16 8.20 9.38
N THR A 188 10.57 9.05 10.33
CA THR A 188 11.97 9.16 10.76
C THR A 188 12.53 7.88 11.37
N SER A 189 11.69 7.04 11.99
CA SER A 189 12.11 5.76 12.59
C SER A 189 12.19 4.62 11.57
N GLU A 190 11.55 4.75 10.41
CA GLU A 190 11.47 3.69 9.38
C GLU A 190 12.46 3.90 8.23
N MET A 191 12.73 5.15 7.86
CA MET A 191 13.70 5.45 6.82
C MET A 191 15.14 5.15 7.28
N ARG A 192 16.01 4.84 6.33
CA ARG A 192 17.41 4.44 6.56
C ARG A 192 18.33 5.28 5.69
N GLU A 193 19.62 5.20 5.97
CA GLU A 193 20.66 5.82 5.15
C GLU A 193 21.05 4.90 3.97
N TRP A 194 21.47 5.53 2.87
CA TRP A 194 22.06 4.80 1.74
C TRP A 194 23.28 3.97 2.20
N PRO A 195 23.46 2.71 1.74
CA PRO A 195 22.80 2.06 0.58
C PRO A 195 21.56 1.21 0.92
N HIS A 196 20.89 1.42 2.01
CA HIS A 196 19.68 0.67 2.32
C HIS A 196 18.57 1.01 1.31
N PRO A 197 17.78 0.03 0.79
CA PRO A 197 16.71 0.31 -0.17
C PRO A 197 15.66 1.31 0.32
N ARG A 198 15.36 1.33 1.63
CA ARG A 198 14.50 2.35 2.26
C ARG A 198 15.23 3.65 2.60
N SER A 199 16.24 4.03 1.85
CA SER A 199 16.77 5.40 1.87
C SER A 199 15.99 6.27 0.86
N ILE A 200 16.05 7.57 1.03
CA ILE A 200 15.48 8.52 0.05
C ILE A 200 16.10 8.29 -1.32
N GLU A 201 17.41 8.10 -1.37
CA GLU A 201 18.15 7.80 -2.60
C GLU A 201 17.73 6.46 -3.22
N GLY A 202 17.52 5.42 -2.40
CA GLY A 202 17.08 4.10 -2.88
C GLY A 202 15.69 4.16 -3.53
N VAL A 203 14.75 4.86 -2.89
CA VAL A 203 13.40 5.08 -3.44
C VAL A 203 13.46 5.89 -4.73
N GLN A 204 14.31 6.92 -4.79
CA GLN A 204 14.49 7.72 -6.01
C GLN A 204 15.07 6.87 -7.14
N VAL A 205 16.13 6.11 -6.90
CA VAL A 205 16.75 5.20 -7.89
C VAL A 205 15.74 4.18 -8.43
N LEU A 206 14.91 3.58 -7.55
CA LEU A 206 13.86 2.67 -8.02
C LEU A 206 12.86 3.38 -8.93
N SER A 207 12.40 4.58 -8.55
CA SER A 207 11.44 5.33 -9.37
C SER A 207 12.02 5.75 -10.72
N GLU A 208 13.29 6.12 -10.79
CA GLU A 208 14.04 6.39 -12.04
C GLU A 208 14.15 5.14 -12.91
N TRP A 209 14.50 4.00 -12.29
CA TRP A 209 14.55 2.72 -12.98
C TRP A 209 13.19 2.34 -13.59
N ARG A 210 12.09 2.47 -12.82
CA ARG A 210 10.74 2.21 -13.31
C ARG A 210 10.32 3.22 -14.39
N GLY A 211 10.72 4.49 -14.24
CA GLY A 211 10.50 5.53 -15.23
C GLY A 211 11.18 5.23 -16.56
N SER A 212 12.44 4.78 -16.51
CA SER A 212 13.21 4.42 -17.72
C SER A 212 12.55 3.31 -18.53
N ASN A 213 11.80 2.41 -17.90
CA ASN A 213 11.08 1.33 -18.60
C ASN A 213 9.96 1.84 -19.52
N ILE A 214 9.45 3.04 -19.28
CA ILE A 214 8.33 3.64 -20.03
C ILE A 214 8.67 5.01 -20.65
N GLY A 215 9.94 5.45 -20.53
CA GLY A 215 10.40 6.69 -21.17
C GLY A 215 10.02 7.97 -20.42
N VAL A 216 9.84 7.91 -19.08
CA VAL A 216 9.62 9.08 -18.21
C VAL A 216 10.71 9.17 -17.14
N HIS A 217 10.80 10.30 -16.42
CA HIS A 217 11.85 10.49 -15.40
C HIS A 217 11.62 9.59 -14.18
N HIS A 218 10.39 9.52 -13.67
CA HIS A 218 10.04 8.72 -12.49
C HIS A 218 8.72 8.00 -12.72
N ALA A 219 8.64 6.73 -12.32
CA ALA A 219 7.39 5.97 -12.30
C ALA A 219 7.27 5.11 -11.05
N GLU A 220 6.03 4.80 -10.69
CA GLU A 220 5.68 3.67 -9.84
C GLU A 220 5.15 2.54 -10.72
N ALA A 221 5.46 1.30 -10.31
CA ALA A 221 5.13 0.12 -11.08
C ALA A 221 4.24 -0.82 -10.28
N PHE A 222 3.29 -1.45 -10.97
CA PHE A 222 2.28 -2.31 -10.37
C PHE A 222 2.08 -3.57 -11.20
N ILE A 223 1.55 -4.61 -10.56
CA ILE A 223 0.93 -5.73 -11.26
C ILE A 223 -0.58 -5.49 -11.28
N LEU A 224 -1.16 -5.41 -12.46
CA LEU A 224 -2.61 -5.37 -12.63
C LEU A 224 -3.19 -6.77 -12.35
N GLY A 225 -3.87 -6.91 -11.21
CA GLY A 225 -4.55 -8.15 -10.84
C GLY A 225 -5.92 -8.29 -11.49
N ARG A 226 -6.65 -7.19 -11.63
CA ARG A 226 -7.97 -7.15 -12.26
C ARG A 226 -8.32 -5.75 -12.75
N ASN A 227 -9.00 -5.69 -13.90
CA ASN A 227 -9.67 -4.48 -14.39
C ASN A 227 -11.02 -4.88 -15.01
N ILE A 228 -12.11 -4.33 -14.47
CA ILE A 228 -13.48 -4.60 -14.94
C ILE A 228 -14.02 -3.35 -15.62
N LEU A 229 -14.34 -3.47 -16.90
CA LEU A 229 -15.04 -2.44 -17.65
C LEU A 229 -16.52 -2.78 -17.69
N ILE A 230 -17.36 -1.90 -17.13
CA ILE A 230 -18.82 -2.05 -17.15
C ILE A 230 -19.38 -1.13 -18.20
N ASN A 231 -20.28 -1.63 -19.02
CA ASN A 231 -21.05 -0.81 -19.95
C ASN A 231 -22.22 -0.19 -19.17
N GLU A 232 -22.08 1.10 -18.81
CA GLU A 232 -23.11 1.85 -18.06
C GLU A 232 -24.45 2.02 -18.82
N ASN A 233 -24.52 1.58 -20.10
CA ASN A 233 -25.71 1.74 -20.93
C ASN A 233 -26.78 0.66 -20.74
N GLU A 234 -26.59 -0.35 -19.88
CA GLU A 234 -27.54 -1.45 -19.67
C GLU A 234 -28.30 -1.40 -18.32
N GLU A 235 -28.03 -0.42 -17.44
CA GLU A 235 -28.73 -0.32 -16.13
C GLU A 235 -30.14 0.28 -16.22
N ASN A 236 -30.69 0.57 -17.41
CA ASN A 236 -32.04 1.12 -17.62
C ASN A 236 -33.01 0.16 -18.36
N GLN A 237 -32.82 -1.17 -18.21
CA GLN A 237 -33.82 -2.12 -18.70
C GLN A 237 -34.41 -2.97 -17.58
#